data_286255b8045138897d2731e4c61ef556
#
_entry.id   286255b8045138897d2731e4c61ef556
#
_cell.length_a   1.000
_cell.length_b   1.000
_cell.length_c   1.000
_cell.angle_alpha   90.00
_cell.angle_beta   90.00
_cell.angle_gamma   90.00
#
_symmetry.space_group_name_H-M   'P 1'
#
loop_
_entity.id
_entity.type
_entity.pdbx_description
1 polymer ?
#
loop_
_entity_poly.entity_id
_entity_poly.type
_entity_poly.pdbx_seq_one_letter_code
_entity_poly.pdbx_strand_id
1 'polypeptide(L)'
;SVDMNLDGDVNSYSKAQAEFVLKDFFKKHPVSEFSIVHTGSSKGGLQFAIGRYVSNSDSYNVLIRVKELEGKFLVHEINFVKE
;
A
#
# COMPACT_ATOMS: atom_id res chain seq x y z
N SER A 1 8.99 -10.90 -0.66
CA SER A 1 8.18 -10.33 -1.76
C SER A 1 7.06 -9.47 -1.20
N VAL A 2 6.57 -8.57 -2.02
CA VAL A 2 5.48 -7.66 -1.70
C VAL A 2 4.30 -8.00 -2.59
N ASP A 3 3.15 -8.32 -1.98
CA ASP A 3 1.92 -8.56 -2.71
C ASP A 3 1.23 -7.22 -2.95
N MET A 4 0.92 -6.93 -4.19
CA MET A 4 0.32 -5.65 -4.56
C MET A 4 -0.93 -5.83 -5.40
N ASN A 5 -1.92 -5.02 -5.10
CA ASN A 5 -3.11 -4.86 -5.91
C ASN A 5 -3.27 -3.37 -6.22
N LEU A 6 -3.00 -2.99 -7.45
CA LEU A 6 -3.16 -1.62 -7.92
C LEU A 6 -4.39 -1.55 -8.82
N ASP A 7 -5.53 -1.33 -8.18
CA ASP A 7 -6.85 -1.22 -8.81
C ASP A 7 -7.17 -2.41 -9.73
N GLY A 8 -6.97 -3.62 -9.20
CA GLY A 8 -7.27 -4.87 -9.90
C GLY A 8 -6.07 -5.52 -10.58
N ASP A 9 -4.95 -4.82 -10.69
CA ASP A 9 -3.71 -5.39 -11.20
C ASP A 9 -2.95 -6.02 -10.04
N VAL A 10 -3.06 -7.34 -9.92
CA VAL A 10 -2.57 -8.11 -8.78
C VAL A 10 -1.29 -8.85 -9.15
N ASN A 11 -0.22 -8.60 -8.41
CA ASN A 11 1.07 -9.23 -8.63
C ASN A 11 1.87 -9.30 -7.34
N SER A 12 2.84 -10.21 -7.31
CA SER A 12 3.86 -10.27 -6.26
C SER A 12 5.18 -9.79 -6.82
N TYR A 13 5.84 -8.90 -6.11
CA TYR A 13 7.08 -8.26 -6.57
C TYR A 13 8.19 -8.41 -5.54
N SER A 14 9.43 -8.36 -6.02
CA SER A 14 10.57 -8.11 -5.15
C SER A 14 10.48 -6.68 -4.62
N LYS A 15 11.22 -6.37 -3.57
CA LYS A 15 11.25 -5.02 -3.00
C LYS A 15 11.60 -3.97 -4.06
N ALA A 16 12.62 -4.21 -4.85
CA ALA A 16 13.07 -3.27 -5.89
C ALA A 16 12.02 -3.08 -6.98
N GLN A 17 11.37 -4.17 -7.40
CA GLN A 17 10.28 -4.10 -8.37
C GLN A 17 9.08 -3.36 -7.80
N ALA A 18 8.73 -3.61 -6.54
CA ALA A 18 7.61 -2.94 -5.88
C ALA A 18 7.83 -1.42 -5.82
N GLU A 19 9.03 -0.99 -5.48
CA GLU A 19 9.39 0.44 -5.47
C GLU A 19 9.20 1.07 -6.85
N PHE A 20 9.66 0.39 -7.88
CA PHE A 20 9.54 0.87 -9.26
C PHE A 20 8.08 0.98 -9.69
N VAL A 21 7.29 -0.05 -9.41
CA VAL A 21 5.86 -0.10 -9.77
C VAL A 21 5.07 0.98 -9.05
N LEU A 22 5.34 1.19 -7.75
CA LEU A 22 4.69 2.25 -6.97
C LEU A 22 5.07 3.63 -7.47
N LYS A 23 6.34 3.83 -7.81
CA LYS A 23 6.82 5.09 -8.36
C LYS A 23 6.08 5.44 -9.65
N ASP A 24 5.87 4.46 -10.52
CA ASP A 24 5.12 4.62 -11.76
C ASP A 24 3.65 4.93 -11.48
N PHE A 25 3.05 4.23 -10.53
CA PHE A 25 1.67 4.49 -10.11
C PHE A 25 1.48 5.92 -9.61
N PHE A 26 2.36 6.38 -8.73
CA PHE A 26 2.29 7.73 -8.19
C PHE A 26 2.53 8.81 -9.24
N LYS A 27 3.31 8.49 -10.26
CA LYS A 27 3.55 9.39 -11.39
C LYS A 27 2.30 9.56 -12.25
N LYS A 28 1.58 8.45 -12.48
CA LYS A 28 0.33 8.45 -13.25
C LYS A 28 -0.85 8.99 -12.46
N HIS A 29 -0.82 8.84 -11.15
CA HIS A 29 -1.88 9.27 -10.24
C HIS A 29 -1.29 10.15 -9.13
N PRO A 30 -0.89 11.39 -9.45
CA PRO A 30 -0.26 12.27 -8.45
C PRO A 30 -1.19 12.52 -7.27
N VAL A 31 -0.62 12.51 -6.08
CA VAL A 31 -1.40 12.69 -4.85
C VAL A 31 -1.86 14.13 -4.70
N SER A 32 -3.17 14.30 -4.52
CA SER A 32 -3.76 15.58 -4.10
C SER A 32 -3.92 15.60 -2.58
N GLU A 33 -4.32 14.46 -2.00
CA GLU A 33 -4.55 14.33 -0.57
C GLU A 33 -4.37 12.88 -0.17
N PHE A 34 -3.75 12.67 0.98
CA PHE A 34 -3.63 11.33 1.58
C PHE A 34 -3.90 11.42 3.07
N SER A 35 -4.72 10.51 3.58
CA SER A 35 -5.00 10.44 5.02
C SER A 35 -5.01 8.99 5.49
N ILE A 36 -4.50 8.77 6.71
CA ILE A 36 -4.63 7.49 7.40
C ILE A 36 -5.95 7.53 8.16
N VAL A 37 -6.82 6.56 7.90
CA VAL A 37 -8.15 6.48 8.49
C VAL A 37 -8.13 5.59 9.73
N HIS A 38 -7.36 4.49 9.68
CA HIS A 38 -7.32 3.52 10.76
C HIS A 38 -6.01 2.76 10.74
N THR A 39 -5.47 2.47 11.92
CA THR A 39 -4.31 1.59 12.07
C THR A 39 -4.64 0.53 13.11
N GLY A 40 -4.02 -0.63 12.98
CA GLY A 40 -4.22 -1.71 13.92
C GLY A 40 -3.08 -2.70 13.89
N SER A 41 -3.16 -3.66 14.79
CA SER A 41 -2.19 -4.73 14.86
C SER A 41 -2.92 -6.05 15.07
N SER A 42 -2.34 -7.12 14.59
CA SER A 42 -2.83 -8.47 14.78
C SER A 42 -1.72 -9.35 15.35
N LYS A 43 -2.06 -10.60 15.65
CA LYS A 43 -1.09 -11.55 16.22
C LYS A 43 0.08 -11.79 15.25
N GLY A 44 1.24 -12.12 15.81
CA GLY A 44 2.43 -12.46 15.04
C GLY A 44 3.19 -11.29 14.48
N GLY A 45 3.06 -10.11 15.08
CA GLY A 45 3.79 -8.91 14.65
C GLY A 45 3.25 -8.26 13.38
N LEU A 46 2.03 -8.63 12.96
CA LEU A 46 1.38 -8.01 11.81
C LEU A 46 0.73 -6.70 12.21
N GLN A 47 1.01 -5.65 11.44
CA GLN A 47 0.39 -4.34 11.60
C GLN A 47 -0.22 -3.92 10.27
N PHE A 48 -1.23 -3.08 10.32
CA PHE A 48 -1.86 -2.58 9.11
C PHE A 48 -2.26 -1.12 9.26
N ALA A 49 -2.34 -0.45 8.12
CA ALA A 49 -2.88 0.89 8.01
C ALA A 49 -3.91 0.92 6.89
N ILE A 50 -5.03 1.57 7.16
CA ILE A 50 -6.06 1.83 6.17
C ILE A 50 -6.07 3.33 5.93
N GLY A 51 -6.03 3.72 4.67
CA GLY A 51 -6.00 5.13 4.29
C GLY A 51 -6.84 5.42 3.07
N ARG A 52 -6.85 6.69 2.72
CA ARG A 52 -7.51 7.19 1.53
C ARG A 52 -6.52 8.03 0.74
N TYR A 53 -6.39 7.71 -0.53
CA TYR A 53 -5.48 8.37 -1.46
C TYR A 53 -6.32 9.04 -2.54
N VAL A 54 -6.20 10.35 -2.67
CA VAL A 54 -6.96 11.12 -3.67
C VAL A 54 -6.00 11.64 -4.72
N SER A 55 -6.33 11.40 -5.98
CA SER A 55 -5.59 11.90 -7.14
C SER A 55 -6.61 12.58 -8.06
N ASN A 56 -6.58 13.91 -8.09
CA ASN A 56 -7.54 14.72 -8.85
C ASN A 56 -8.99 14.36 -8.44
N SER A 57 -9.78 13.80 -9.35
CA SER A 57 -11.16 13.40 -9.07
C SER A 57 -11.30 11.94 -8.63
N ASP A 58 -10.21 11.19 -8.60
CA ASP A 58 -10.23 9.77 -8.24
C ASP A 58 -9.83 9.57 -6.78
N SER A 59 -10.52 8.67 -6.11
CA SER A 59 -10.22 8.29 -4.74
C SER A 59 -9.96 6.80 -4.66
N TYR A 60 -8.96 6.41 -3.88
CA TYR A 60 -8.59 5.02 -3.66
C TYR A 60 -8.64 4.69 -2.17
N ASN A 61 -9.18 3.53 -1.86
CA ASN A 61 -9.01 2.93 -0.54
C ASN A 61 -7.66 2.24 -0.53
N VAL A 62 -6.88 2.49 0.51
CA VAL A 62 -5.52 1.97 0.63
C VAL A 62 -5.44 1.06 1.84
N LEU A 63 -4.84 -0.12 1.64
CA LEU A 63 -4.50 -1.02 2.74
C LEU A 63 -3.03 -1.36 2.62
N ILE A 64 -2.29 -1.14 3.70
CA ILE A 64 -0.87 -1.50 3.78
C ILE A 64 -0.72 -2.45 4.95
N ARG A 65 -0.13 -3.61 4.72
CA ARG A 65 0.23 -4.56 5.77
C ARG A 65 1.73 -4.66 5.93
N VAL A 66 2.15 -4.58 7.17
CA VAL A 66 3.56 -4.59 7.55
C VAL A 66 3.77 -5.69 8.56
N LYS A 67 4.86 -6.41 8.43
CA LYS A 67 5.26 -7.43 9.40
C LYS A 67 6.54 -6.97 10.10
N GLU A 68 6.51 -7.03 11.43
CA GLU A 68 7.72 -6.81 12.23
C GLU A 68 8.47 -8.12 12.36
N LEU A 69 9.75 -8.11 12.01
CA LEU A 69 10.62 -9.26 12.10
C LEU A 69 11.98 -8.79 12.62
N GLU A 70 12.37 -9.27 13.79
CA GLU A 70 13.66 -8.94 14.43
C GLU A 70 13.90 -7.42 14.53
N GLY A 71 12.87 -6.69 14.94
CA GLY A 71 12.94 -5.24 15.10
C GLY A 71 12.86 -4.44 13.81
N LYS A 72 12.66 -5.11 12.68
CA LYS A 72 12.51 -4.44 11.38
C LYS A 72 11.07 -4.56 10.90
N PHE A 73 10.60 -3.52 10.22
CA PHE A 73 9.28 -3.52 9.61
C PHE A 73 9.41 -3.77 8.12
N LEU A 74 8.75 -4.82 7.65
CA LEU A 74 8.76 -5.21 6.23
C LEU A 74 7.35 -5.10 5.68
N VAL A 75 7.19 -4.29 4.65
CA VAL A 75 5.91 -4.20 3.93
C VAL A 75 5.71 -5.48 3.15
N HIS A 76 4.57 -6.14 3.35
CA HIS A 76 4.31 -7.37 2.62
C HIS A 76 3.03 -7.33 1.78
N GLU A 77 2.18 -6.33 1.97
CA GLU A 77 0.99 -6.18 1.15
C GLU A 77 0.65 -4.70 0.97
N ILE A 78 0.31 -4.31 -0.25
CA ILE A 78 -0.13 -2.96 -0.58
C ILE A 78 -1.32 -3.07 -1.54
N ASN A 79 -2.46 -2.49 -1.17
CA ASN A 79 -3.65 -2.47 -2.01
C ASN A 79 -4.12 -1.03 -2.21
N PHE A 80 -4.36 -0.67 -3.47
CA PHE A 80 -5.01 0.57 -3.87
C PHE A 80 -6.22 0.17 -4.70
N VAL A 81 -7.41 0.37 -4.14
CA VAL A 81 -8.67 0.01 -4.80
C VAL A 81 -9.49 1.27 -5.01
N LYS A 82 -9.78 1.58 -6.26
CA LYS A 82 -10.55 2.76 -6.63
C LYS A 82 -11.97 2.66 -6.10
N GLU A 83 -12.43 3.74 -5.48
CA GLU A 83 -13.80 3.86 -4.98
C GLU A 83 -14.82 4.04 -6.11
#